data_e7860ca152383ded0f6ce7dae050aa1b
#
_entry.id   e7860ca152383ded0f6ce7dae050aa1b
#
_cell.length_a   1.000
_cell.length_b   1.000
_cell.length_c   1.000
_cell.angle_alpha   90.00
_cell.angle_beta   90.00
_cell.angle_gamma   90.00
#
_symmetry.space_group_name_H-M   'P 1'
#
loop_
_entity.id
_entity.type
_entity.pdbx_description
1 polymer ?
#
loop_
_entity_poly.entity_id
_entity_poly.type
_entity_poly.pdbx_seq_one_letter_code
_entity_poly.pdbx_strand_id
1 'polypeptide(L)'
;MMNKNELVSLNPNFISVAAELIAELKELDVPFTTNVAFDGIQFRFPWHNGDVIIHSGSYSCNSGMMESYGFPWDMDDVSIWAPTDMAALLACLYHGESWEREESLIQMCREYDKLMSSAE
;
A
#
# COMPACT_ATOMS: atom_id res chain seq x y z
N MET A 1 5.20 1.62 -21.56
CA MET A 1 4.32 0.46 -21.84
C MET A 1 5.07 -0.83 -21.58
N MET A 2 4.44 -1.76 -20.89
CA MET A 2 5.03 -3.08 -20.64
C MET A 2 5.05 -3.91 -21.93
N ASN A 3 6.15 -4.65 -22.16
CA ASN A 3 6.21 -5.61 -23.24
C ASN A 3 5.60 -6.95 -22.77
N LYS A 4 5.45 -7.88 -23.72
CA LYS A 4 4.83 -9.17 -23.44
C LYS A 4 5.61 -10.00 -22.41
N ASN A 5 6.95 -9.91 -22.40
CA ASN A 5 7.77 -10.65 -21.45
C ASN A 5 7.62 -10.13 -20.03
N GLU A 6 7.51 -8.81 -19.86
CA GLU A 6 7.27 -8.20 -18.55
C GLU A 6 5.94 -8.65 -17.98
N LEU A 7 4.88 -8.68 -18.81
CA LEU A 7 3.55 -9.13 -18.38
C LEU A 7 3.58 -10.58 -17.91
N VAL A 8 4.31 -11.46 -18.59
CA VAL A 8 4.39 -12.87 -18.23
C VAL A 8 5.15 -13.09 -16.92
N SER A 9 6.12 -12.20 -16.60
CA SER A 9 6.93 -12.33 -15.38
C SER A 9 6.26 -11.77 -14.13
N LEU A 10 5.14 -11.04 -14.26
CA LEU A 10 4.43 -10.48 -13.13
C LEU A 10 3.68 -11.55 -12.33
N ASN A 11 3.72 -11.43 -11.01
CA ASN A 11 2.98 -12.32 -10.13
C ASN A 11 1.51 -11.88 -10.07
N PRO A 12 0.54 -12.74 -10.46
CA PRO A 12 -0.87 -12.37 -10.47
C PRO A 12 -1.40 -11.94 -9.11
N ASN A 13 -0.90 -12.52 -8.02
CA ASN A 13 -1.32 -12.15 -6.67
C ASN A 13 -0.93 -10.72 -6.33
N PHE A 14 0.28 -10.31 -6.70
CA PHE A 14 0.75 -8.94 -6.46
C PHE A 14 -0.01 -7.94 -7.33
N ILE A 15 -0.30 -8.32 -8.57
CA ILE A 15 -1.10 -7.47 -9.47
C ILE A 15 -2.52 -7.29 -8.91
N SER A 16 -3.11 -8.33 -8.34
CA SER A 16 -4.44 -8.24 -7.72
C SER A 16 -4.45 -7.26 -6.55
N VAL A 17 -3.43 -7.31 -5.68
CA VAL A 17 -3.29 -6.38 -4.55
C VAL A 17 -3.08 -4.95 -5.06
N ALA A 18 -2.22 -4.77 -6.05
CA ALA A 18 -1.99 -3.45 -6.66
C ALA A 18 -3.27 -2.89 -7.29
N ALA A 19 -4.05 -3.72 -7.97
CA ALA A 19 -5.32 -3.31 -8.57
C ALA A 19 -6.31 -2.81 -7.51
N GLU A 20 -6.34 -3.43 -6.36
CA GLU A 20 -7.16 -2.99 -5.24
C GLU A 20 -6.76 -1.60 -4.76
N LEU A 21 -5.47 -1.33 -4.62
CA LEU A 21 -4.99 0.01 -4.25
C LEU A 21 -5.31 1.04 -5.34
N ILE A 22 -5.13 0.68 -6.60
CA ILE A 22 -5.45 1.56 -7.73
C ILE A 22 -6.93 2.00 -7.67
N ALA A 23 -7.83 1.04 -7.47
CA ALA A 23 -9.26 1.33 -7.39
C ALA A 23 -9.59 2.29 -6.25
N GLU A 24 -9.01 2.04 -5.07
CA GLU A 24 -9.22 2.88 -3.89
C GLU A 24 -8.67 4.31 -4.10
N LEU A 25 -7.47 4.45 -4.65
CA LEU A 25 -6.87 5.75 -4.88
C LEU A 25 -7.65 6.58 -5.90
N LYS A 26 -8.19 5.92 -6.93
CA LYS A 26 -9.03 6.59 -7.91
C LYS A 26 -10.34 7.09 -7.27
N GLU A 27 -10.96 6.27 -6.45
CA GLU A 27 -12.18 6.65 -5.74
C GLU A 27 -11.95 7.82 -4.79
N LEU A 28 -10.78 7.88 -4.14
CA LEU A 28 -10.42 8.93 -3.19
C LEU A 28 -9.76 10.15 -3.85
N ASP A 29 -9.67 10.19 -5.18
CA ASP A 29 -9.07 11.28 -5.94
C ASP A 29 -7.62 11.59 -5.53
N VAL A 30 -6.81 10.56 -5.35
CA VAL A 30 -5.39 10.69 -5.01
C VAL A 30 -4.55 10.42 -6.27
N PRO A 31 -3.76 11.40 -6.74
CA PRO A 31 -2.89 11.20 -7.91
C PRO A 31 -1.76 10.21 -7.61
N PHE A 32 -1.49 9.34 -8.57
CA PHE A 32 -0.40 8.36 -8.48
C PHE A 32 0.07 7.95 -9.86
N THR A 33 1.27 7.36 -9.92
CA THR A 33 1.78 6.65 -11.09
C THR A 33 2.23 5.27 -10.67
N THR A 34 2.28 4.33 -11.61
CA THR A 34 2.72 2.97 -11.36
C THR A 34 3.86 2.59 -12.28
N ASN A 35 4.77 1.77 -11.76
CA ASN A 35 5.87 1.18 -12.51
C ASN A 35 5.96 -0.30 -12.17
N VAL A 36 6.44 -1.10 -13.12
CA VAL A 36 6.80 -2.48 -12.84
C VAL A 36 8.07 -2.48 -11.99
N ALA A 37 8.06 -3.25 -10.91
CA ALA A 37 9.20 -3.45 -10.02
C ALA A 37 9.35 -4.95 -9.77
N PHE A 38 10.37 -5.56 -10.38
CA PHE A 38 10.59 -7.01 -10.32
C PHE A 38 9.34 -7.77 -10.84
N ASP A 39 8.73 -8.60 -10.00
CA ASP A 39 7.52 -9.36 -10.35
C ASP A 39 6.23 -8.69 -9.84
N GLY A 40 6.31 -7.43 -9.45
CA GLY A 40 5.20 -6.68 -8.90
C GLY A 40 5.15 -5.24 -9.35
N ILE A 41 4.60 -4.37 -8.51
CA ILE A 41 4.28 -2.98 -8.86
C ILE A 41 4.84 -2.03 -7.80
N GLN A 42 5.36 -0.90 -8.27
CA GLN A 42 5.73 0.26 -7.45
C GLN A 42 4.78 1.40 -7.75
N PHE A 43 4.26 2.03 -6.69
CA PHE A 43 3.46 3.25 -6.77
C PHE A 43 4.32 4.44 -6.43
N ARG A 44 4.26 5.48 -7.25
CA ARG A 44 4.88 6.77 -6.99
C ARG A 44 3.82 7.86 -7.01
N PHE A 45 4.12 8.98 -6.37
CA PHE A 45 3.17 10.06 -6.17
C PHE A 45 3.79 11.38 -6.60
N PRO A 46 3.14 12.16 -7.51
CA PRO A 46 3.71 13.44 -7.95
C PRO A 46 3.77 14.49 -6.84
N TRP A 47 3.04 14.27 -5.74
CA TRP A 47 2.93 15.21 -4.63
C TRP A 47 3.78 14.82 -3.41
N HIS A 48 4.52 13.69 -3.45
CA HIS A 48 5.33 13.22 -2.33
C HIS A 48 6.46 12.30 -2.80
N ASN A 49 7.56 12.31 -2.08
CA ASN A 49 8.74 11.51 -2.44
C ASN A 49 8.68 10.05 -1.98
N GLY A 50 7.71 9.69 -1.14
CA GLY A 50 7.53 8.31 -0.69
C GLY A 50 7.06 7.39 -1.80
N ASP A 51 7.21 6.10 -1.59
CA ASP A 51 6.72 5.08 -2.52
C ASP A 51 6.04 3.93 -1.79
N VAL A 52 5.22 3.19 -2.55
CA VAL A 52 4.53 1.98 -2.09
C VAL A 52 4.83 0.86 -3.04
N ILE A 53 5.22 -0.29 -2.53
CA ILE A 53 5.61 -1.44 -3.36
C ILE A 53 4.88 -2.71 -2.92
N ILE A 54 4.68 -3.60 -3.89
CA ILE A 54 4.37 -5.01 -3.64
C ILE A 54 5.09 -5.85 -4.69
N HIS A 55 6.05 -6.63 -4.27
CA HIS A 55 6.81 -7.59 -5.10
C HIS A 55 7.45 -8.63 -4.17
N SER A 56 8.07 -9.65 -4.75
CA SER A 56 8.63 -10.76 -3.96
C SER A 56 9.71 -10.35 -2.96
N GLY A 57 10.34 -9.18 -3.16
CA GLY A 57 11.33 -8.62 -2.22
C GLY A 57 10.73 -7.74 -1.14
N SER A 58 9.43 -7.43 -1.17
CA SER A 58 8.82 -6.57 -0.16
C SER A 58 8.29 -7.38 1.04
N TYR A 59 8.27 -6.74 2.20
CA TYR A 59 7.78 -7.39 3.42
C TYR A 59 6.30 -7.71 3.33
N SER A 60 5.93 -8.90 3.80
CA SER A 60 4.54 -9.38 3.88
C SER A 60 3.78 -9.41 2.54
N CYS A 61 4.51 -9.46 1.41
CA CYS A 61 3.90 -9.52 0.08
C CYS A 61 2.99 -10.74 -0.08
N ASN A 62 3.37 -11.89 0.50
CA ASN A 62 2.59 -13.12 0.42
C ASN A 62 1.30 -13.09 1.25
N SER A 63 1.17 -12.11 2.13
CA SER A 63 -0.04 -11.87 2.93
C SER A 63 -0.95 -10.81 2.31
N GLY A 64 -0.66 -10.36 1.09
CA GLY A 64 -1.43 -9.32 0.42
C GLY A 64 -1.23 -7.93 1.02
N MET A 65 -0.11 -7.72 1.71
CA MET A 65 0.24 -6.45 2.33
C MET A 65 1.21 -5.67 1.45
N MET A 66 1.10 -4.36 1.49
CA MET A 66 1.97 -3.45 0.75
C MET A 66 2.95 -2.76 1.69
N GLU A 67 4.14 -2.49 1.19
CA GLU A 67 5.20 -1.84 1.94
C GLU A 67 5.30 -0.38 1.51
N SER A 68 5.28 0.55 2.48
CA SER A 68 5.52 1.96 2.20
C SER A 68 6.85 2.42 2.79
N TYR A 69 7.45 3.43 2.15
CA TYR A 69 8.68 4.04 2.59
C TYR A 69 8.69 5.52 2.26
N GLY A 70 9.20 6.33 3.19
CA GLY A 70 9.38 7.76 2.96
C GLY A 70 8.18 8.63 3.31
N PHE A 71 7.12 8.06 3.88
CA PHE A 71 5.96 8.82 4.36
C PHE A 71 6.11 9.13 5.86
N PRO A 72 5.35 10.11 6.38
CA PRO A 72 5.48 10.48 7.80
C PRO A 72 5.22 9.33 8.79
N TRP A 73 4.34 8.40 8.45
CA TRP A 73 4.05 7.24 9.30
C TRP A 73 5.14 6.16 9.25
N ASP A 74 6.03 6.21 8.28
CA ASP A 74 7.12 5.24 8.14
C ASP A 74 8.30 5.58 9.05
N MET A 75 8.41 6.83 9.46
CA MET A 75 9.56 7.34 10.19
C MET A 75 10.85 7.12 9.38
N ASP A 76 11.83 6.42 9.91
CA ASP A 76 13.10 6.14 9.20
C ASP A 76 13.18 4.69 8.71
N ASP A 77 12.04 4.00 8.61
CA ASP A 77 11.98 2.61 8.22
C ASP A 77 10.80 2.40 7.27
N VAL A 78 10.49 1.16 6.95
CA VAL A 78 9.32 0.78 6.16
C VAL A 78 8.16 0.40 7.06
N SER A 79 6.95 0.55 6.56
CA SER A 79 5.76 0.05 7.25
C SER A 79 4.88 -0.74 6.28
N ILE A 80 3.99 -1.55 6.82
CA ILE A 80 3.22 -2.54 6.07
C ILE A 80 1.73 -2.31 6.29
N TRP A 81 0.97 -2.24 5.19
CA TRP A 81 -0.44 -1.87 5.21
C TRP A 81 -1.23 -2.71 4.21
N ALA A 82 -2.46 -3.08 4.58
CA ALA A 82 -3.42 -3.59 3.61
C ALA A 82 -3.74 -2.49 2.59
N PRO A 83 -4.15 -2.83 1.35
CA PRO A 83 -4.42 -1.83 0.32
C PRO A 83 -5.43 -0.75 0.72
N THR A 84 -6.51 -1.13 1.42
CA THR A 84 -7.52 -0.18 1.88
C THR A 84 -6.98 0.79 2.94
N ASP A 85 -6.17 0.29 3.87
CA ASP A 85 -5.52 1.11 4.89
C ASP A 85 -4.48 2.04 4.29
N MET A 86 -3.71 1.53 3.33
CA MET A 86 -2.72 2.31 2.59
C MET A 86 -3.39 3.47 1.86
N ALA A 87 -4.50 3.20 1.17
CA ALA A 87 -5.25 4.22 0.46
C ALA A 87 -5.78 5.31 1.41
N ALA A 88 -6.28 4.92 2.57
CA ALA A 88 -6.80 5.85 3.56
C ALA A 88 -5.72 6.80 4.09
N LEU A 89 -4.53 6.28 4.40
CA LEU A 89 -3.39 7.09 4.85
C LEU A 89 -2.93 8.06 3.77
N LEU A 90 -2.80 7.57 2.54
CA LEU A 90 -2.39 8.41 1.40
C LEU A 90 -3.40 9.52 1.12
N ALA A 91 -4.69 9.20 1.20
CA ALA A 91 -5.75 10.18 0.99
C ALA A 91 -5.73 11.28 2.07
N CYS A 92 -5.56 10.90 3.33
CA CYS A 92 -5.43 11.87 4.42
C CYS A 92 -4.25 12.80 4.20
N LEU A 93 -3.10 12.24 3.84
CA LEU A 93 -1.89 13.04 3.61
C LEU A 93 -2.08 14.00 2.42
N TYR A 94 -2.60 13.50 1.30
CA TYR A 94 -2.78 14.30 0.11
C TYR A 94 -3.82 15.41 0.28
N HIS A 95 -4.95 15.10 0.92
CA HIS A 95 -6.04 16.06 1.12
C HIS A 95 -5.87 16.95 2.35
N GLY A 96 -4.78 16.81 3.09
CA GLY A 96 -4.50 17.64 4.26
C GLY A 96 -5.30 17.27 5.50
N GLU A 97 -5.77 16.04 5.60
CA GLU A 97 -6.47 15.52 6.77
C GLU A 97 -5.47 14.84 7.72
N SER A 98 -5.91 14.54 8.94
CA SER A 98 -5.03 13.95 9.95
C SER A 98 -4.75 12.47 9.65
N TRP A 99 -3.58 12.18 9.07
CA TRP A 99 -3.10 10.82 8.89
C TRP A 99 -2.79 10.14 10.23
N GLU A 100 -2.40 10.93 11.25
CA GLU A 100 -2.10 10.40 12.60
C GLU A 100 -3.32 9.75 13.22
N ARG A 101 -4.48 10.40 13.08
CA ARG A 101 -5.76 9.85 13.55
C ARG A 101 -6.11 8.58 12.79
N GLU A 102 -5.95 8.59 11.48
CA GLU A 102 -6.24 7.43 10.63
C GLU A 102 -5.34 6.25 10.98
N GLU A 103 -4.03 6.48 11.15
CA GLU A 103 -3.08 5.45 11.59
C GLU A 103 -3.51 4.87 12.93
N SER A 104 -3.87 5.71 13.90
CA SER A 104 -4.31 5.25 15.22
C SER A 104 -5.55 4.36 15.12
N LEU A 105 -6.52 4.72 14.30
CA LEU A 105 -7.72 3.91 14.07
C LEU A 105 -7.38 2.56 13.45
N ILE A 106 -6.49 2.54 12.47
CA ILE A 106 -6.03 1.30 11.84
C ILE A 106 -5.37 0.39 12.87
N GLN A 107 -4.48 0.93 13.70
CA GLN A 107 -3.79 0.14 14.72
C GLN A 107 -4.78 -0.40 15.77
N MET A 108 -5.77 0.38 16.15
CA MET A 108 -6.82 -0.08 17.07
C MET A 108 -7.61 -1.24 16.47
N CYS A 109 -7.96 -1.16 15.19
CA CYS A 109 -8.66 -2.25 14.50
C CYS A 109 -7.81 -3.52 14.44
N ARG A 110 -6.51 -3.39 14.16
CA ARG A 110 -5.58 -4.52 14.16
C ARG A 110 -5.49 -5.19 15.52
N GLU A 111 -5.39 -4.39 16.59
CA GLU A 111 -5.36 -4.91 17.96
C GLU A 111 -6.66 -5.64 18.32
N TYR A 112 -7.80 -5.07 17.94
CA TYR A 112 -9.10 -5.69 18.16
C TYR A 112 -9.20 -7.04 17.44
N ASP A 113 -8.82 -7.10 16.17
CA ASP A 113 -8.85 -8.33 15.39
C ASP A 113 -7.95 -9.40 16.00
N LYS A 114 -6.78 -9.01 16.49
CA LYS A 114 -5.84 -9.90 17.15
C LYS A 114 -6.43 -10.48 18.44
N LEU A 115 -7.08 -9.63 19.24
CA LEU A 115 -7.74 -10.06 20.49
C LEU A 115 -8.88 -11.03 20.20
N MET A 116 -9.70 -10.75 19.20
CA MET A 116 -10.82 -11.61 18.82
C MET A 116 -10.33 -12.97 18.31
N SER A 117 -9.24 -12.99 17.55
CA SER A 117 -8.63 -14.22 17.07
C SER A 117 -8.08 -15.07 18.22
N SER A 118 -7.56 -14.42 19.27
CA SER A 118 -6.99 -15.09 20.46
C SER A 118 -8.08 -15.64 21.41
N ALA A 119 -9.29 -15.10 21.34
CA ALA A 119 -10.39 -15.48 22.21
C ALA A 119 -11.06 -16.79 21.80
N GLU A 120 -10.77 -17.26 20.61
CA GLU A 120 -11.25 -18.55 20.11
C GLU A 120 -10.36 -19.67 20.63
#